data_42c4a70daeb5ca91f4962eb12b56c1cc
#
_entry.id   42c4a70daeb5ca91f4962eb12b56c1cc
#
_cell.length_a   1.000
_cell.length_b   1.000
_cell.length_c   1.000
_cell.angle_alpha   90.00
_cell.angle_beta   90.00
_cell.angle_gamma   90.00
#
_symmetry.space_group_name_H-M   'P 1'
#
loop_
_entity.id
_entity.type
_entity.pdbx_description
1 polymer ?
#
loop_
_entity_poly.entity_id
_entity_poly.type
_entity_poly.pdbx_seq_one_letter_code
_entity_poly.pdbx_strand_id
1 'polypeptide(L)'
;MFKVLSSDGTAIACERHGGAGPTLVLVGGTLMTRARHAPLASLLARDFSVVNYDRRGRGDSGDHPVYDVQREVDDLDAVIERVGGPVMLFGMSSGAVLALEAVARGSAVSALALYEPPFVVDPTRPPLPVDYVDRMKAVIARATRRRPSPISCPSACPCRTKPSPGCGTPLSGLRGRPPPRPFPTTAR
;
A
#
# COMPACT_ATOMS: atom_id res chain seq x y z
N MET A 1 -1.78 -8.30 -13.87
CA MET A 1 -1.87 -6.87 -13.46
C MET A 1 -2.96 -6.21 -14.28
N PHE A 2 -3.81 -5.35 -13.69
CA PHE A 2 -4.86 -4.59 -14.36
C PHE A 2 -5.08 -3.25 -13.62
N LYS A 3 -5.82 -2.34 -14.23
CA LYS A 3 -6.22 -1.08 -13.59
C LYS A 3 -7.74 -0.96 -13.60
N VAL A 4 -8.29 -0.32 -12.57
CA VAL A 4 -9.68 0.12 -12.50
C VAL A 4 -9.71 1.63 -12.40
N LEU A 5 -10.77 2.25 -12.88
CA LEU A 5 -11.00 3.69 -12.72
C LEU A 5 -11.97 3.89 -11.57
N SER A 6 -11.58 4.71 -10.62
CA SER A 6 -12.45 5.21 -9.55
C SER A 6 -13.50 6.18 -10.12
N SER A 7 -14.48 6.52 -9.32
CA SER A 7 -15.58 7.45 -9.69
C SER A 7 -15.07 8.83 -10.13
N ASP A 8 -13.91 9.27 -9.61
CA ASP A 8 -13.26 10.53 -9.96
C ASP A 8 -12.24 10.42 -11.12
N GLY A 9 -12.15 9.24 -11.77
CA GLY A 9 -11.21 8.97 -12.85
C GLY A 9 -9.80 8.57 -12.40
N THR A 10 -9.54 8.50 -11.11
CA THR A 10 -8.24 8.03 -10.58
C THR A 10 -8.03 6.56 -10.95
N ALA A 11 -6.90 6.25 -11.59
CA ALA A 11 -6.55 4.89 -11.98
C ALA A 11 -5.95 4.13 -10.80
N ILE A 12 -6.58 3.04 -10.39
CA ILE A 12 -6.15 2.17 -9.29
C ILE A 12 -5.49 0.91 -9.85
N ALA A 13 -4.24 0.69 -9.48
CA ALA A 13 -3.44 -0.44 -9.94
C ALA A 13 -3.70 -1.67 -9.08
N CYS A 14 -4.05 -2.78 -9.73
CA CYS A 14 -4.44 -4.04 -9.10
C CYS A 14 -3.65 -5.21 -9.68
N GLU A 15 -3.49 -6.24 -8.87
CA GLU A 15 -2.89 -7.50 -9.25
C GLU A 15 -3.71 -8.66 -8.67
N ARG A 16 -3.92 -9.71 -9.48
CA ARG A 16 -4.61 -10.93 -9.02
C ARG A 16 -3.59 -12.03 -8.80
N HIS A 17 -3.70 -12.73 -7.68
CA HIS A 17 -2.93 -13.92 -7.33
C HIS A 17 -3.89 -15.09 -7.12
N GLY A 18 -3.53 -16.26 -7.61
CA GLY A 18 -4.42 -17.43 -7.59
C GLY A 18 -5.55 -17.32 -8.62
N GLY A 19 -6.56 -18.13 -8.49
CA GLY A 19 -7.69 -18.17 -9.42
C GLY A 19 -8.89 -18.98 -8.95
N ALA A 20 -8.69 -19.88 -8.00
CA ALA A 20 -9.74 -20.69 -7.38
C ALA A 20 -10.11 -20.13 -5.99
N GLY A 21 -11.32 -20.44 -5.54
CA GLY A 21 -11.83 -20.01 -4.25
C GLY A 21 -12.49 -18.62 -4.25
N PRO A 22 -13.02 -18.19 -3.09
CA PRO A 22 -13.69 -16.91 -2.94
C PRO A 22 -12.71 -15.74 -3.16
N THR A 23 -13.22 -14.62 -3.65
CA THR A 23 -12.41 -13.44 -3.89
C THR A 23 -12.08 -12.73 -2.58
N LEU A 24 -10.80 -12.53 -2.31
CA LEU A 24 -10.27 -11.81 -1.16
C LEU A 24 -9.51 -10.56 -1.63
N VAL A 25 -9.95 -9.37 -1.20
CA VAL A 25 -9.26 -8.10 -1.48
C VAL A 25 -8.41 -7.71 -0.29
N LEU A 26 -7.11 -7.45 -0.53
CA LEU A 26 -6.16 -6.99 0.49
C LEU A 26 -6.15 -5.46 0.52
N VAL A 27 -6.54 -4.87 1.65
CA VAL A 27 -6.55 -3.42 1.87
C VAL A 27 -5.34 -3.03 2.72
N GLY A 28 -4.33 -2.46 2.06
CA GLY A 28 -3.04 -2.14 2.66
C GLY A 28 -3.06 -0.97 3.64
N GLY A 29 -2.13 -0.99 4.61
CA GLY A 29 -1.90 0.11 5.54
C GLY A 29 -1.28 1.36 4.87
N THR A 30 -0.98 2.38 5.68
CA THR A 30 -0.61 3.73 5.21
C THR A 30 0.57 3.75 4.22
N LEU A 31 1.63 3.00 4.48
CA LEU A 31 2.85 2.98 3.66
C LEU A 31 3.02 1.68 2.86
N MET A 32 1.93 0.92 2.71
CA MET A 32 1.97 -0.36 2.02
C MET A 32 1.65 -0.19 0.53
N THR A 33 2.40 -0.91 -0.28
CA THR A 33 2.14 -1.07 -1.71
C THR A 33 1.89 -2.53 -2.03
N ARG A 34 1.36 -2.84 -3.20
CA ARG A 34 1.16 -4.21 -3.70
C ARG A 34 2.44 -5.06 -3.57
N ALA A 35 3.59 -4.48 -3.89
CA ALA A 35 4.87 -5.19 -3.82
C ALA A 35 5.20 -5.68 -2.39
N ARG A 36 4.85 -4.90 -1.36
CA ARG A 36 5.06 -5.30 0.03
C ARG A 36 4.06 -6.34 0.51
N HIS A 37 2.87 -6.38 -0.07
CA HIS A 37 1.84 -7.39 0.21
C HIS A 37 2.00 -8.67 -0.61
N ALA A 38 2.82 -8.69 -1.66
CA ALA A 38 2.93 -9.82 -2.57
C ALA A 38 3.24 -11.17 -1.87
N PRO A 39 4.10 -11.25 -0.84
CA PRO A 39 4.33 -12.50 -0.12
C PRO A 39 3.06 -13.03 0.56
N LEU A 40 2.28 -12.15 1.20
CA LEU A 40 1.00 -12.52 1.83
C LEU A 40 -0.03 -12.93 0.77
N ALA A 41 -0.14 -12.16 -0.31
CA ALA A 41 -1.03 -12.46 -1.42
C ALA A 41 -0.75 -13.84 -2.02
N SER A 42 0.54 -14.17 -2.21
CA SER A 42 0.96 -15.49 -2.74
C SER A 42 0.65 -16.64 -1.79
N LEU A 43 0.74 -16.41 -0.47
CA LEU A 43 0.39 -17.42 0.52
C LEU A 43 -1.11 -17.69 0.51
N LEU A 44 -1.94 -16.64 0.54
CA LEU A 44 -3.39 -16.72 0.54
C LEU A 44 -3.98 -17.22 -0.80
N ALA A 45 -3.24 -17.07 -1.88
CA ALA A 45 -3.63 -17.54 -3.21
C ALA A 45 -3.78 -19.07 -3.34
N ARG A 46 -3.41 -19.82 -2.30
CA ARG A 46 -3.65 -21.27 -2.21
C ARG A 46 -5.15 -21.59 -2.05
N ASP A 47 -5.86 -20.72 -1.33
CA ASP A 47 -7.25 -20.96 -0.91
C ASP A 47 -8.21 -19.90 -1.47
N PHE A 48 -7.68 -18.75 -1.93
CA PHE A 48 -8.45 -17.59 -2.37
C PHE A 48 -8.04 -17.10 -3.76
N SER A 49 -8.97 -16.47 -4.46
CA SER A 49 -8.66 -15.56 -5.57
C SER A 49 -8.32 -14.19 -4.97
N VAL A 50 -7.01 -13.93 -4.74
CA VAL A 50 -6.56 -12.73 -4.04
C VAL A 50 -6.42 -11.56 -4.99
N VAL A 51 -7.03 -10.42 -4.67
CA VAL A 51 -6.82 -9.13 -5.33
C VAL A 51 -6.04 -8.23 -4.40
N ASN A 52 -4.86 -7.84 -4.84
CA ASN A 52 -3.95 -6.94 -4.15
C ASN A 52 -3.86 -5.64 -4.94
N TYR A 53 -4.09 -4.48 -4.32
CA TYR A 53 -4.11 -3.21 -5.03
C TYR A 53 -3.27 -2.14 -4.31
N ASP A 54 -2.78 -1.18 -5.07
CA ASP A 54 -2.19 0.03 -4.51
C ASP A 54 -3.31 1.04 -4.22
N ARG A 55 -3.43 1.49 -2.98
CA ARG A 55 -4.34 2.58 -2.64
C ARG A 55 -3.90 3.86 -3.37
N ARG A 56 -4.82 4.81 -3.63
CA ARG A 56 -4.49 6.09 -4.29
C ARG A 56 -3.28 6.78 -3.64
N GLY A 57 -2.45 7.44 -4.44
CA GLY A 57 -1.21 8.08 -4.02
C GLY A 57 -0.07 7.12 -3.65
N ARG A 58 -0.20 5.81 -3.94
CA ARG A 58 0.81 4.78 -3.62
C ARG A 58 1.10 3.90 -4.82
N GLY A 59 2.34 3.41 -4.90
CA GLY A 59 2.77 2.46 -5.94
C GLY A 59 2.49 2.96 -7.35
N ASP A 60 1.76 2.16 -8.12
CA ASP A 60 1.42 2.44 -9.53
C ASP A 60 0.00 3.03 -9.69
N SER A 61 -0.70 3.31 -8.59
CA SER A 61 -1.98 4.00 -8.61
C SER A 61 -1.81 5.50 -8.80
N GLY A 62 -2.80 6.11 -9.43
CA GLY A 62 -2.93 7.55 -9.49
C GLY A 62 -3.20 8.19 -8.14
N ASP A 63 -3.22 9.51 -8.11
CA ASP A 63 -3.55 10.32 -6.94
C ASP A 63 -4.50 11.45 -7.33
N HIS A 64 -5.09 12.11 -6.33
CA HIS A 64 -5.93 13.27 -6.51
C HIS A 64 -5.50 14.39 -5.55
N PRO A 65 -5.46 15.67 -5.98
CA PRO A 65 -4.98 16.79 -5.15
C PRO A 65 -5.75 16.97 -3.84
N VAL A 66 -7.03 16.62 -3.84
CA VAL A 66 -7.88 16.69 -2.66
C VAL A 66 -8.08 15.28 -2.12
N TYR A 67 -7.53 15.02 -0.94
CA TYR A 67 -7.75 13.78 -0.22
C TYR A 67 -9.08 13.80 0.52
N ASP A 68 -9.84 12.71 0.35
CA ASP A 68 -11.02 12.37 1.15
C ASP A 68 -11.08 10.86 1.34
N VAL A 69 -11.46 10.41 2.53
CA VAL A 69 -11.64 8.98 2.82
C VAL A 69 -12.73 8.36 1.94
N GLN A 70 -13.77 9.12 1.59
CA GLN A 70 -14.84 8.67 0.69
C GLN A 70 -14.26 8.26 -0.67
N ARG A 71 -13.28 9.01 -1.20
CA ARG A 71 -12.61 8.65 -2.45
C ARG A 71 -11.86 7.32 -2.37
N GLU A 72 -11.29 6.99 -1.21
CA GLU A 72 -10.66 5.68 -1.02
C GLU A 72 -11.69 4.55 -0.90
N VAL A 73 -12.90 4.84 -0.38
CA VAL A 73 -14.02 3.89 -0.43
C VAL A 73 -14.49 3.68 -1.87
N ASP A 74 -14.65 4.76 -2.64
CA ASP A 74 -15.02 4.68 -4.06
C ASP A 74 -14.00 3.86 -4.87
N ASP A 75 -12.69 3.99 -4.55
CA ASP A 75 -11.64 3.15 -5.17
C ASP A 75 -11.87 1.68 -4.87
N LEU A 76 -12.15 1.37 -3.61
CA LEU A 76 -12.38 0.00 -3.17
C LEU A 76 -13.64 -0.58 -3.81
N ASP A 77 -14.70 0.22 -3.91
CA ASP A 77 -15.95 -0.17 -4.59
C ASP A 77 -15.71 -0.45 -6.08
N ALA A 78 -14.93 0.38 -6.76
CA ALA A 78 -14.54 0.14 -8.15
C ALA A 78 -13.73 -1.17 -8.31
N VAL A 79 -12.86 -1.50 -7.35
CA VAL A 79 -12.15 -2.79 -7.32
C VAL A 79 -13.13 -3.95 -7.11
N ILE A 80 -14.06 -3.83 -6.15
CA ILE A 80 -15.07 -4.85 -5.83
C ILE A 80 -15.98 -5.11 -7.05
N GLU A 81 -16.46 -4.07 -7.69
CA GLU A 81 -17.29 -4.17 -8.91
C GLU A 81 -16.53 -4.88 -10.04
N ARG A 82 -15.28 -4.48 -10.28
CA ARG A 82 -14.42 -5.04 -11.34
C ARG A 82 -14.17 -6.53 -11.18
N VAL A 83 -14.16 -7.04 -9.96
CA VAL A 83 -13.90 -8.46 -9.68
C VAL A 83 -15.16 -9.30 -9.52
N GLY A 84 -16.34 -8.66 -9.57
CA GLY A 84 -17.64 -9.33 -9.51
C GLY A 84 -18.07 -9.69 -8.08
N GLY A 85 -18.05 -8.71 -7.15
CA GLY A 85 -18.43 -8.90 -5.74
C GLY A 85 -19.79 -9.59 -5.55
N PRO A 86 -20.12 -10.00 -4.31
CA PRO A 86 -19.49 -9.61 -3.05
C PRO A 86 -18.15 -10.31 -2.78
N VAL A 87 -17.24 -9.60 -2.13
CA VAL A 87 -15.90 -10.06 -1.83
C VAL A 87 -15.66 -10.21 -0.33
N MET A 88 -14.59 -10.92 0.04
CA MET A 88 -14.02 -10.87 1.38
C MET A 88 -12.98 -9.75 1.43
N LEU A 89 -12.90 -8.98 2.54
CA LEU A 89 -11.86 -7.99 2.76
C LEU A 89 -10.90 -8.42 3.88
N PHE A 90 -9.61 -8.20 3.65
CA PHE A 90 -8.59 -8.27 4.69
C PHE A 90 -7.90 -6.91 4.79
N GLY A 91 -8.21 -6.15 5.83
CA GLY A 91 -7.65 -4.83 6.06
C GLY A 91 -6.53 -4.84 7.10
N MET A 92 -5.42 -4.12 6.83
CA MET A 92 -4.28 -3.99 7.73
C MET A 92 -4.08 -2.55 8.19
N SER A 93 -3.96 -2.32 9.51
CA SER A 93 -3.70 -1.00 10.09
C SER A 93 -4.72 0.05 9.59
N SER A 94 -4.30 1.14 8.96
CA SER A 94 -5.22 2.13 8.35
C SER A 94 -6.08 1.54 7.22
N GLY A 95 -5.63 0.46 6.59
CA GLY A 95 -6.45 -0.30 5.64
C GLY A 95 -7.58 -1.09 6.31
N ALA A 96 -7.38 -1.49 7.57
CA ALA A 96 -8.46 -2.10 8.37
C ALA A 96 -9.57 -1.07 8.69
N VAL A 97 -9.19 0.17 9.00
CA VAL A 97 -10.15 1.26 9.19
C VAL A 97 -10.90 1.57 7.89
N LEU A 98 -10.19 1.63 6.76
CA LEU A 98 -10.81 1.85 5.45
C LEU A 98 -11.78 0.74 5.07
N ALA A 99 -11.39 -0.52 5.30
CA ALA A 99 -12.25 -1.67 5.01
C ALA A 99 -13.53 -1.66 5.88
N LEU A 100 -13.39 -1.28 7.16
CA LEU A 100 -14.54 -1.11 8.07
C LEU A 100 -15.45 0.04 7.60
N GLU A 101 -14.88 1.17 7.18
CA GLU A 101 -15.63 2.31 6.66
C GLU A 101 -16.40 1.95 5.38
N ALA A 102 -15.79 1.19 4.47
CA ALA A 102 -16.45 0.70 3.26
C ALA A 102 -17.66 -0.20 3.60
N VAL A 103 -17.49 -1.14 4.54
CA VAL A 103 -18.60 -2.01 5.01
C VAL A 103 -19.71 -1.17 5.65
N ALA A 104 -19.37 -0.20 6.50
CA ALA A 104 -20.34 0.69 7.15
C ALA A 104 -21.15 1.52 6.13
N ARG A 105 -20.58 1.79 4.96
CA ARG A 105 -21.24 2.51 3.84
C ARG A 105 -21.98 1.61 2.87
N GLY A 106 -21.96 0.30 3.08
CA GLY A 106 -22.73 -0.67 2.29
C GLY A 106 -22.00 -1.25 1.08
N SER A 107 -20.66 -1.15 1.02
CA SER A 107 -19.88 -1.86 0.00
C SER A 107 -20.21 -3.35 -0.04
N ALA A 108 -20.16 -3.97 -1.22
CA ALA A 108 -20.53 -5.36 -1.44
C ALA A 108 -19.49 -6.34 -0.84
N VAL A 109 -19.52 -6.51 0.49
CA VAL A 109 -18.59 -7.32 1.27
C VAL A 109 -19.31 -8.45 1.95
N SER A 110 -18.85 -9.69 1.75
CA SER A 110 -19.40 -10.90 2.36
C SER A 110 -18.75 -11.28 3.70
N ALA A 111 -17.49 -10.90 3.90
CA ALA A 111 -16.74 -11.11 5.14
C ALA A 111 -15.64 -10.08 5.31
N LEU A 112 -15.32 -9.73 6.56
CA LEU A 112 -14.33 -8.74 6.91
C LEU A 112 -13.37 -9.29 7.96
N ALA A 113 -12.05 -9.22 7.68
CA ALA A 113 -11.00 -9.48 8.64
C ALA A 113 -10.15 -8.21 8.84
N LEU A 114 -9.90 -7.84 10.09
CA LEU A 114 -9.17 -6.64 10.47
C LEU A 114 -7.90 -7.03 11.22
N TYR A 115 -6.76 -6.58 10.73
CA TYR A 115 -5.47 -6.80 11.38
C TYR A 115 -4.93 -5.48 11.94
N GLU A 116 -4.84 -5.41 13.27
CA GLU A 116 -4.33 -4.26 14.03
C GLU A 116 -4.89 -2.90 13.61
N PRO A 117 -6.23 -2.71 13.59
CA PRO A 117 -6.79 -1.38 13.36
C PRO A 117 -6.33 -0.42 14.47
N PRO A 118 -5.86 0.80 14.13
CA PRO A 118 -5.23 1.72 15.11
C PRO A 118 -6.26 2.47 15.96
N PHE A 119 -7.24 1.75 16.50
CA PHE A 119 -8.21 2.33 17.43
C PHE A 119 -7.61 2.53 18.82
N VAL A 120 -7.96 3.65 19.46
CA VAL A 120 -7.68 3.86 20.87
C VAL A 120 -8.84 3.27 21.66
N VAL A 121 -8.59 2.15 22.34
CA VAL A 121 -9.61 1.36 23.02
C VAL A 121 -9.62 1.51 24.54
N ASP A 122 -8.61 2.22 25.07
CA ASP A 122 -8.46 2.46 26.52
C ASP A 122 -7.78 3.81 26.81
N PRO A 123 -7.85 4.32 28.04
CA PRO A 123 -7.29 5.61 28.43
C PRO A 123 -5.77 5.63 28.61
N THR A 124 -5.07 4.52 28.42
CA THR A 124 -3.60 4.46 28.62
C THR A 124 -2.86 5.26 27.54
N ARG A 125 -3.48 5.47 26.41
CA ARG A 125 -2.98 6.31 25.33
C ARG A 125 -3.66 7.68 25.36
N PRO A 126 -2.90 8.79 25.50
CA PRO A 126 -3.48 10.10 25.47
C PRO A 126 -4.16 10.37 24.10
N PRO A 127 -5.25 11.12 24.08
CA PRO A 127 -5.93 11.49 22.84
C PRO A 127 -4.99 12.28 21.93
N LEU A 128 -5.15 12.13 20.62
CA LEU A 128 -4.41 12.95 19.67
C LEU A 128 -4.80 14.43 19.84
N PRO A 129 -3.82 15.36 19.73
CA PRO A 129 -4.13 16.78 19.72
C PRO A 129 -5.16 17.14 18.65
N VAL A 130 -6.06 18.06 18.91
CA VAL A 130 -7.11 18.48 17.96
C VAL A 130 -6.53 19.02 16.64
N ASP A 131 -5.33 19.58 16.67
CA ASP A 131 -4.60 20.11 15.51
C ASP A 131 -3.59 19.12 14.91
N TYR A 132 -3.66 17.82 15.29
CA TYR A 132 -2.72 16.80 14.82
C TYR A 132 -2.62 16.73 13.30
N VAL A 133 -3.76 16.74 12.60
CA VAL A 133 -3.82 16.66 11.14
C VAL A 133 -3.13 17.87 10.50
N ASP A 134 -3.37 19.07 11.01
CA ASP A 134 -2.77 20.30 10.49
C ASP A 134 -1.27 20.37 10.74
N ARG A 135 -0.82 19.91 11.91
CA ARG A 135 0.62 19.73 12.19
C ARG A 135 1.28 18.77 11.20
N MET A 136 0.64 17.63 10.93
CA MET A 136 1.17 16.65 9.97
C MET A 136 1.21 17.22 8.54
N LYS A 137 0.16 17.91 8.10
CA LYS A 137 0.16 18.61 6.80
C LYS A 137 1.30 19.64 6.70
N ALA A 138 1.53 20.42 7.76
CA ALA A 138 2.61 21.40 7.79
C ALA A 138 4.01 20.75 7.70
N VAL A 139 4.22 19.62 8.39
CA VAL A 139 5.48 18.85 8.30
C VAL A 139 5.71 18.34 6.89
N ILE A 140 4.70 17.73 6.26
CA ILE A 140 4.77 17.21 4.89
C ILE A 140 5.09 18.34 3.91
N ALA A 141 4.38 19.48 4.01
CA ALA A 141 4.61 20.63 3.14
C ALA A 141 6.04 21.21 3.26
N ARG A 142 6.62 21.18 4.46
CA ARG A 142 8.03 21.58 4.68
C ARG A 142 9.01 20.58 4.06
N ALA A 143 8.75 19.28 4.20
CA ALA A 143 9.58 18.22 3.64
C ALA A 143 9.57 18.25 2.10
N THR A 144 8.41 18.48 1.50
CA THR A 144 8.26 18.59 0.03
C THR A 144 8.98 19.79 -0.52
N ARG A 145 8.95 20.96 0.16
CA ARG A 145 9.68 22.16 -0.24
C ARG A 145 11.20 22.01 -0.12
N ARG A 146 11.71 21.10 0.71
CA ARG A 146 13.14 20.82 0.89
C ARG A 146 13.73 19.84 -0.13
N ARG A 147 12.91 19.18 -0.95
CA ARG A 147 13.45 18.38 -2.06
C ARG A 147 14.06 19.35 -3.06
N PRO A 148 15.40 19.32 -3.28
CA PRO A 148 15.99 20.08 -4.37
C PRO A 148 15.31 19.62 -5.66
N SER A 149 14.92 20.57 -6.52
CA SER A 149 14.52 20.27 -7.89
C SER A 149 15.56 19.31 -8.47
N PRO A 150 15.16 18.28 -9.23
CA PRO A 150 16.15 17.48 -9.94
C PRO A 150 17.03 18.49 -10.69
N ILE A 151 18.32 18.50 -10.36
CA ILE A 151 19.29 19.36 -11.03
C ILE A 151 19.15 18.99 -12.50
N SER A 152 18.55 19.88 -13.29
CA SER A 152 18.56 19.75 -14.72
C SER A 152 20.02 19.81 -15.11
N CYS A 153 20.62 18.67 -15.39
CA CYS A 153 21.98 18.62 -15.89
C CYS A 153 21.98 19.42 -17.20
N PRO A 154 22.69 20.53 -17.28
CA PRO A 154 22.74 21.29 -18.52
C PRO A 154 23.18 20.34 -19.63
N SER A 155 22.53 20.41 -20.79
CA SER A 155 22.83 19.59 -21.97
C SER A 155 24.28 19.65 -22.44
N ALA A 156 25.11 20.50 -21.80
CA ALA A 156 26.52 20.73 -22.04
C ALA A 156 27.43 20.16 -20.92
N CYS A 157 27.03 19.15 -20.17
CA CYS A 157 27.92 18.52 -19.20
C CYS A 157 28.99 17.67 -19.96
N PRO A 158 30.27 17.97 -19.87
CA PRO A 158 31.34 17.29 -20.63
C PRO A 158 31.62 15.84 -20.16
N CYS A 159 30.88 15.32 -19.20
CA CYS A 159 31.05 13.95 -18.69
C CYS A 159 30.52 12.87 -19.64
N ARG A 160 29.99 13.20 -20.84
CA ARG A 160 29.52 12.20 -21.80
C ARG A 160 30.62 11.45 -22.58
N THR A 161 31.86 11.83 -22.45
CA THR A 161 32.93 11.29 -23.30
C THR A 161 34.10 10.61 -22.59
N LYS A 162 34.12 10.54 -21.24
CA LYS A 162 35.14 9.74 -20.53
C LYS A 162 34.53 9.17 -19.23
N PRO A 163 34.59 7.87 -19.00
CA PRO A 163 34.26 7.30 -17.68
C PRO A 163 35.36 7.76 -16.69
N SER A 164 35.02 8.58 -15.72
CA SER A 164 35.90 8.87 -14.59
C SER A 164 35.97 7.66 -13.67
N PRO A 165 37.14 7.22 -13.18
CA PRO A 165 37.25 6.19 -12.18
C PRO A 165 36.77 6.73 -10.83
N GLY A 166 35.52 6.51 -10.52
CA GLY A 166 34.88 6.99 -9.28
C GLY A 166 33.34 7.07 -9.30
N CYS A 167 32.73 6.95 -10.47
CA CYS A 167 31.27 6.97 -10.58
C CYS A 167 30.77 5.55 -10.83
N GLY A 168 30.31 4.90 -9.78
CA GLY A 168 29.51 3.70 -9.88
C GLY A 168 30.28 2.39 -9.93
N THR A 169 30.85 1.97 -8.80
CA THR A 169 31.06 0.54 -8.57
C THR A 169 29.73 -0.06 -8.11
N PRO A 170 29.18 -1.05 -8.83
CA PRO A 170 28.07 -1.82 -8.29
C PRO A 170 28.57 -2.56 -7.06
N LEU A 171 27.85 -2.47 -5.95
CA LEU A 171 28.08 -3.30 -4.76
C LEU A 171 27.76 -4.77 -5.09
N SER A 172 28.64 -5.42 -5.84
CA SER A 172 28.73 -6.87 -5.95
C SER A 172 29.62 -7.37 -4.83
N GLY A 173 29.04 -7.69 -3.69
CA GLY A 173 29.83 -8.18 -2.56
C GLY A 173 29.10 -8.46 -1.25
N LEU A 174 27.80 -8.53 -1.25
CA LEU A 174 27.07 -9.11 -0.12
C LEU A 174 26.90 -10.62 -0.36
N ARG A 175 27.94 -11.34 0.03
CA ARG A 175 27.85 -12.81 0.22
C ARG A 175 26.75 -13.08 1.25
N GLY A 176 25.82 -13.96 0.87
CA GLY A 176 24.64 -14.31 1.63
C GLY A 176 24.96 -14.71 3.08
N ARG A 177 24.24 -14.08 3.97
CA ARG A 177 24.12 -14.55 5.34
C ARG A 177 23.38 -15.90 5.32
N PRO A 178 23.84 -16.94 5.99
CA PRO A 178 23.13 -18.21 6.06
C PRO A 178 21.77 -18.00 6.75
N PRO A 179 20.72 -18.78 6.38
CA PRO A 179 19.41 -18.68 6.98
C PRO A 179 19.47 -18.99 8.48
N PRO A 180 18.60 -18.38 9.31
CA PRO A 180 18.50 -18.68 10.73
C PRO A 180 18.10 -20.15 10.93
N ARG A 181 18.69 -20.79 11.93
CA ARG A 181 18.39 -22.19 12.30
C ARG A 181 16.93 -22.29 12.76
N PRO A 182 16.24 -23.40 12.43
CA PRO A 182 14.88 -23.64 12.91
C PRO A 182 14.90 -23.78 14.45
N PHE A 183 13.86 -23.23 15.09
CA PHE A 183 13.62 -23.36 16.51
C PHE A 183 13.40 -24.83 16.88
N PRO A 184 13.90 -25.31 18.02
CA PRO A 184 13.63 -26.66 18.46
C PRO A 184 12.14 -26.84 18.78
N THR A 185 11.54 -27.82 18.15
CA THR A 185 10.16 -28.26 18.42
C THR A 185 10.19 -28.98 19.77
N THR A 186 9.69 -28.33 20.82
CA THR A 186 9.38 -29.05 22.09
C THR A 186 8.02 -29.74 21.89
N ALA A 187 8.08 -31.06 21.73
CA ALA A 187 6.93 -31.92 21.86
C ALA A 187 6.50 -31.98 23.35
N ARG A 188 5.21 -31.68 23.63
CA ARG A 188 4.38 -32.26 24.68
C ARG A 188 2.96 -32.32 24.17
#